data_5e0fcd2dc7a1e54fe5cc0acacf162b3b
#
_entry.id   5e0fcd2dc7a1e54fe5cc0acacf162b3b
#
_cell.length_a   1.000
_cell.length_b   1.000
_cell.length_c   1.000
_cell.angle_alpha   90.00
_cell.angle_beta   90.00
_cell.angle_gamma   90.00
#
_symmetry.space_group_name_H-M   'P 1'
#
loop_
_entity.id
_entity.type
_entity.pdbx_description
1 polymer ?
#
loop_
_entity_poly.entity_id
_entity_poly.type
_entity_poly.pdbx_seq_one_letter_code
_entity_poly.pdbx_strand_id
1 'polypeptide(L)'
;MTESQYEEIIRNSLQRFRDLYQQREEIDIELVKLRQFMYATVHMVPDKERVKWETEIGNAVQKMVSSSASLADSVRRVFDDHPDYGFTAGTIRGMLLEAGFDFSAYTSNPLSSISTTLRRMVEMGELKTMDDEEGVTIYIRADRPRRKIKKTEIMR
;
A
#
# COMPACT_ATOMS: atom_id res chain seq x y z
N MET A 1 7.94 7.94 -39.80
CA MET A 1 8.79 8.60 -38.79
C MET A 1 10.20 8.13 -38.98
N THR A 2 11.16 9.05 -38.96
CA THR A 2 12.59 8.74 -39.08
C THR A 2 13.16 8.34 -37.69
N GLU A 3 14.26 7.60 -37.65
CA GLU A 3 14.94 7.18 -36.42
C GLU A 3 15.25 8.37 -35.50
N SER A 4 15.66 9.50 -36.07
CA SER A 4 15.89 10.76 -35.34
C SER A 4 14.63 11.32 -34.66
N GLN A 5 13.47 11.15 -35.22
CA GLN A 5 12.21 11.60 -34.60
C GLN A 5 11.83 10.75 -33.37
N TYR A 6 12.12 9.46 -33.39
CA TYR A 6 11.91 8.60 -32.22
C TYR A 6 12.87 8.95 -31.07
N GLU A 7 14.13 9.25 -31.40
CA GLU A 7 15.11 9.67 -30.39
C GLU A 7 14.72 10.99 -29.72
N GLU A 8 14.20 11.94 -30.49
CA GLU A 8 13.71 13.21 -29.95
C GLU A 8 12.50 13.02 -29.03
N ILE A 9 11.54 12.17 -29.42
CA ILE A 9 10.38 11.84 -28.60
C ILE A 9 10.83 11.19 -27.29
N ILE A 10 11.76 10.25 -27.34
CA ILE A 10 12.31 9.59 -26.13
C ILE A 10 12.99 10.61 -25.22
N ARG A 11 13.81 11.50 -25.78
CA ARG A 11 14.52 12.54 -25.01
C ARG A 11 13.53 13.48 -24.32
N ASN A 12 12.53 13.96 -25.03
CA ASN A 12 11.50 14.86 -24.49
C ASN A 12 10.66 14.15 -23.42
N SER A 13 10.34 12.87 -23.63
CA SER A 13 9.60 12.05 -22.64
C SER A 13 10.43 11.81 -21.37
N LEU A 14 11.73 11.55 -21.51
CA LEU A 14 12.64 11.39 -20.37
C LEU A 14 12.79 12.71 -19.59
N GLN A 15 12.89 13.85 -20.28
CA GLN A 15 12.94 15.14 -19.60
C GLN A 15 11.66 15.39 -18.83
N ARG A 16 10.50 15.19 -19.47
CA ARG A 16 9.19 15.34 -18.81
C ARG A 16 9.02 14.41 -17.62
N PHE A 17 9.51 13.18 -17.71
CA PHE A 17 9.49 12.23 -16.60
C PHE A 17 10.31 12.74 -15.42
N ARG A 18 11.51 13.28 -15.66
CA ARG A 18 12.38 13.86 -14.61
C ARG A 18 11.72 15.06 -13.94
N ASP A 19 11.12 15.95 -14.72
CA ASP A 19 10.43 17.15 -14.21
C ASP A 19 9.25 16.76 -13.32
N LEU A 20 8.47 15.78 -13.73
CA LEU A 20 7.35 15.27 -12.95
C LEU A 20 7.79 14.55 -11.68
N TYR A 21 8.92 13.84 -11.74
CA TYR A 21 9.49 13.17 -10.56
C TYR A 21 9.97 14.21 -9.54
N GLN A 22 10.63 15.26 -9.99
CA GLN A 22 11.07 16.35 -9.12
C GLN A 22 9.88 17.09 -8.49
N GLN A 23 8.83 17.41 -9.28
CA GLN A 23 7.59 18.00 -8.75
C GLN A 23 6.93 17.12 -7.69
N ARG A 24 6.95 15.81 -7.88
CA ARG A 24 6.46 14.87 -6.88
C ARG A 24 7.25 14.94 -5.58
N GLU A 25 8.57 14.98 -5.63
CA GLU A 25 9.42 15.12 -4.42
C GLU A 25 9.11 16.43 -3.68
N GLU A 26 8.96 17.54 -4.39
CA GLU A 26 8.63 18.85 -3.82
C GLU A 26 7.25 18.79 -3.12
N ILE A 27 6.25 18.19 -3.75
CA ILE A 27 4.91 17.98 -3.19
C ILE A 27 4.97 17.09 -1.94
N ASP A 28 5.72 15.99 -1.97
CA ASP A 28 5.87 15.08 -0.84
C ASP A 28 6.49 15.79 0.38
N ILE A 29 7.49 16.65 0.16
CA ILE A 29 8.08 17.48 1.22
C ILE A 29 7.05 18.48 1.79
N GLU A 30 6.26 19.11 0.93
CA GLU A 30 5.24 20.07 1.35
C GLU A 30 4.12 19.39 2.15
N LEU A 31 3.69 18.20 1.73
CA LEU A 31 2.72 17.39 2.46
C LEU A 31 3.20 17.01 3.85
N VAL A 32 4.48 16.66 4.01
CA VAL A 32 5.06 16.38 5.33
C VAL A 32 5.01 17.61 6.23
N LYS A 33 5.41 18.79 5.72
CA LYS A 33 5.36 20.06 6.48
C LYS A 33 3.95 20.42 6.88
N LEU A 34 2.99 20.30 5.95
CA LEU A 34 1.58 20.61 6.21
C LEU A 34 0.99 19.68 7.27
N ARG A 35 1.32 18.38 7.20
CA ARG A 35 0.91 17.41 8.22
C ARG A 35 1.44 17.80 9.61
N GLN A 36 2.72 18.14 9.72
CA GLN A 36 3.31 18.57 10.99
C GLN A 36 2.62 19.83 11.52
N PHE A 37 2.34 20.78 10.64
CA PHE A 37 1.63 22.01 11.00
C PHE A 37 0.21 21.72 11.49
N MET A 38 -0.55 20.86 10.81
CA MET A 38 -1.90 20.47 11.22
C MET A 38 -1.91 19.84 12.62
N TYR A 39 -0.99 18.89 12.89
CA TYR A 39 -0.89 18.26 14.21
C TYR A 39 -0.45 19.25 15.30
N ALA A 40 0.43 20.19 15.00
CA ALA A 40 0.80 21.21 15.96
C ALA A 40 -0.38 22.17 16.27
N THR A 41 -1.13 22.53 15.24
CA THR A 41 -2.24 23.50 15.37
C THR A 41 -3.45 22.90 16.06
N VAL A 42 -3.72 21.59 15.88
CA VAL A 42 -4.89 20.94 16.49
C VAL A 42 -4.86 21.00 18.02
N HIS A 43 -3.67 21.05 18.63
CA HIS A 43 -3.53 21.22 20.08
C HIS A 43 -3.90 22.62 20.58
N MET A 44 -4.02 23.60 19.69
CA MET A 44 -4.48 24.96 20.02
C MET A 44 -6.02 25.10 19.95
N VAL A 45 -6.71 24.09 19.42
CA VAL A 45 -8.17 24.07 19.34
C VAL A 45 -8.77 23.67 20.69
N PRO A 46 -9.92 24.26 21.11
CA PRO A 46 -10.61 23.88 22.35
C PRO A 46 -10.91 22.37 22.39
N ASP A 47 -10.82 21.75 23.57
CA ASP A 47 -10.93 20.29 23.75
C ASP A 47 -12.20 19.68 23.14
N LYS A 48 -13.31 20.42 23.17
CA LYS A 48 -14.60 19.96 22.61
C LYS A 48 -14.55 19.69 21.09
N GLU A 49 -13.70 20.41 20.38
CA GLU A 49 -13.57 20.30 18.91
C GLU A 49 -12.32 19.52 18.50
N ARG A 50 -11.35 19.39 19.40
CA ARG A 50 -10.06 18.75 19.13
C ARG A 50 -10.22 17.32 18.59
N VAL A 51 -11.03 16.49 19.23
CA VAL A 51 -11.24 15.09 18.85
C VAL A 51 -11.78 14.98 17.42
N LYS A 52 -12.67 15.89 17.01
CA LYS A 52 -13.19 15.93 15.65
C LYS A 52 -12.06 16.20 14.64
N TRP A 53 -11.26 17.23 14.90
CA TRP A 53 -10.17 17.60 13.99
C TRP A 53 -9.05 16.57 13.96
N GLU A 54 -8.68 15.97 15.09
CA GLU A 54 -7.73 14.84 15.13
C GLU A 54 -8.20 13.66 14.27
N THR A 55 -9.50 13.35 14.32
CA THR A 55 -10.09 12.29 13.50
C THR A 55 -10.06 12.65 12.01
N GLU A 56 -10.41 13.88 11.65
CA GLU A 56 -10.40 14.35 10.26
C GLU A 56 -8.99 14.37 9.68
N ILE A 57 -8.00 14.88 10.44
CA ILE A 57 -6.59 14.89 10.05
C ILE A 57 -6.08 13.44 9.89
N GLY A 58 -6.39 12.58 10.86
CA GLY A 58 -6.02 11.16 10.81
C GLY A 58 -6.54 10.47 9.54
N ASN A 59 -7.82 10.64 9.24
CA ASN A 59 -8.45 10.07 8.05
C ASN A 59 -7.83 10.61 6.75
N ALA A 60 -7.58 11.92 6.67
CA ALA A 60 -6.97 12.54 5.50
C ALA A 60 -5.53 12.04 5.28
N VAL A 61 -4.74 11.98 6.35
CA VAL A 61 -3.35 11.48 6.30
C VAL A 61 -3.33 10.00 5.92
N GLN A 62 -4.22 9.19 6.49
CA GLN A 62 -4.29 7.75 6.18
C GLN A 62 -4.66 7.50 4.72
N LYS A 63 -5.62 8.25 4.19
CA LYS A 63 -5.99 8.16 2.78
C LYS A 63 -4.83 8.53 1.84
N MET A 64 -4.06 9.58 2.17
CA MET A 64 -2.89 9.99 1.39
C MET A 64 -1.76 8.95 1.45
N VAL A 65 -1.48 8.40 2.63
CA VAL A 65 -0.46 7.35 2.82
C VAL A 65 -0.85 6.10 2.04
N SER A 66 -2.12 5.73 2.02
CA SER A 66 -2.61 4.57 1.25
C SER A 66 -2.49 4.77 -0.25
N SER A 67 -2.69 6.00 -0.75
CA SER A 67 -2.59 6.31 -2.18
C SER A 67 -1.15 6.45 -2.69
N SER A 68 -0.19 6.79 -1.82
CA SER A 68 1.23 6.94 -2.18
C SER A 68 2.06 5.67 -1.98
N ALA A 69 1.58 4.73 -1.17
CA ALA A 69 2.28 3.48 -0.92
C ALA A 69 2.23 2.57 -2.16
N SER A 70 3.36 1.93 -2.48
CA SER A 70 3.34 0.88 -3.51
C SER A 70 2.43 -0.28 -3.06
N LEU A 71 1.89 -1.04 -4.03
CA LEU A 71 1.09 -2.23 -3.71
C LEU A 71 1.86 -3.18 -2.76
N ALA A 72 3.16 -3.35 -2.99
CA ALA A 72 4.00 -4.20 -2.15
C ALA A 72 4.09 -3.67 -0.70
N ASP A 73 4.26 -2.37 -0.51
CA ASP A 73 4.32 -1.78 0.83
C ASP A 73 2.97 -1.83 1.54
N SER A 74 1.88 -1.65 0.81
CA SER A 74 0.53 -1.80 1.35
C SER A 74 0.23 -3.24 1.76
N VAL A 75 0.67 -4.20 0.96
CA VAL A 75 0.57 -5.63 1.31
C VAL A 75 1.41 -5.96 2.56
N ARG A 76 2.66 -5.45 2.67
CA ARG A 76 3.50 -5.64 3.87
C ARG A 76 2.80 -5.13 5.12
N ARG A 77 2.18 -3.95 5.07
CA ARG A 77 1.43 -3.39 6.21
C ARG A 77 0.32 -4.31 6.68
N VAL A 78 -0.43 -4.93 5.77
CA VAL A 78 -1.47 -5.90 6.16
C VAL A 78 -0.90 -7.01 7.04
N PHE A 79 0.29 -7.54 6.69
CA PHE A 79 0.95 -8.57 7.48
C PHE A 79 1.60 -8.03 8.75
N ASP A 80 2.06 -6.79 8.77
CA ASP A 80 2.65 -6.14 9.94
C ASP A 80 1.59 -5.82 10.99
N ASP A 81 0.41 -5.36 10.56
CA ASP A 81 -0.73 -5.07 11.42
C ASP A 81 -1.38 -6.35 11.99
N HIS A 82 -1.22 -7.48 11.29
CA HIS A 82 -1.83 -8.75 11.65
C HIS A 82 -0.82 -9.91 11.59
N PRO A 83 0.24 -9.90 12.41
CA PRO A 83 1.36 -10.84 12.28
C PRO A 83 1.00 -12.30 12.53
N ASP A 84 -0.09 -12.53 13.26
CA ASP A 84 -0.56 -13.86 13.65
C ASP A 84 -1.58 -14.48 12.69
N TYR A 85 -1.93 -13.78 11.62
CA TYR A 85 -2.95 -14.26 10.70
C TYR A 85 -2.36 -14.73 9.37
N GLY A 86 -3.09 -15.61 8.72
CA GLY A 86 -2.87 -16.00 7.34
C GLY A 86 -3.95 -15.39 6.44
N PHE A 87 -3.57 -15.01 5.22
CA PHE A 87 -4.46 -14.31 4.30
C PHE A 87 -4.47 -14.96 2.93
N THR A 88 -5.64 -14.98 2.31
CA THR A 88 -5.78 -15.25 0.87
C THR A 88 -5.52 -13.95 0.08
N ALA A 89 -5.21 -14.05 -1.20
CA ALA A 89 -5.09 -12.88 -2.07
C ALA A 89 -6.40 -12.07 -2.14
N GLY A 90 -7.55 -12.75 -2.06
CA GLY A 90 -8.87 -12.13 -2.04
C GLY A 90 -9.10 -11.29 -0.77
N THR A 91 -8.75 -11.83 0.39
CA THR A 91 -8.85 -11.11 1.66
C THR A 91 -7.96 -9.87 1.68
N ILE A 92 -6.71 -10.00 1.22
CA ILE A 92 -5.79 -8.85 1.11
C ILE A 92 -6.38 -7.77 0.20
N ARG A 93 -6.99 -8.15 -0.93
CA ARG A 93 -7.68 -7.19 -1.80
C ARG A 93 -8.79 -6.44 -1.05
N GLY A 94 -9.62 -7.15 -0.28
CA GLY A 94 -10.68 -6.55 0.53
C GLY A 94 -10.12 -5.54 1.53
N MET A 95 -9.11 -5.93 2.31
CA MET A 95 -8.46 -5.07 3.31
C MET A 95 -7.81 -3.83 2.68
N LEU A 96 -7.16 -3.97 1.53
CA LEU A 96 -6.57 -2.84 0.81
C LEU A 96 -7.65 -1.87 0.29
N LEU A 97 -8.79 -2.36 -0.18
CA LEU A 97 -9.93 -1.52 -0.58
C LEU A 97 -10.52 -0.76 0.61
N GLU A 98 -10.72 -1.44 1.75
CA GLU A 98 -11.19 -0.82 2.99
C GLU A 98 -10.21 0.24 3.51
N ALA A 99 -8.90 0.00 3.37
CA ALA A 99 -7.86 0.96 3.68
C ALA A 99 -7.76 2.12 2.66
N GLY A 100 -8.58 2.13 1.61
CA GLY A 100 -8.61 3.18 0.61
C GLY A 100 -7.49 3.10 -0.43
N PHE A 101 -6.90 1.92 -0.64
CA PHE A 101 -5.89 1.74 -1.69
C PHE A 101 -6.53 1.91 -3.07
N ASP A 102 -5.92 2.79 -3.88
CA ASP A 102 -6.41 3.07 -5.23
C ASP A 102 -5.86 2.07 -6.25
N PHE A 103 -6.73 1.22 -6.76
CA PHE A 103 -6.40 0.26 -7.81
C PHE A 103 -6.60 0.82 -9.25
N SER A 104 -6.99 2.07 -9.42
CA SER A 104 -7.28 2.64 -10.75
C SER A 104 -6.08 2.62 -11.71
N ALA A 105 -4.86 2.71 -11.16
CA ALA A 105 -3.62 2.61 -11.94
C ALA A 105 -3.31 1.18 -12.42
N TYR A 106 -4.01 0.17 -11.90
CA TYR A 106 -3.80 -1.24 -12.27
C TYR A 106 -4.78 -1.62 -13.38
N THR A 107 -4.35 -1.47 -14.64
CA THR A 107 -5.17 -1.77 -15.84
C THR A 107 -5.52 -3.25 -16.00
N SER A 108 -4.74 -4.15 -15.38
CA SER A 108 -5.05 -5.56 -15.24
C SER A 108 -5.89 -5.82 -13.97
N ASN A 109 -6.47 -7.00 -13.87
CA ASN A 109 -7.25 -7.40 -12.68
C ASN A 109 -6.42 -7.16 -11.39
N PRO A 110 -6.91 -6.33 -10.44
CA PRO A 110 -6.22 -6.05 -9.17
C PRO A 110 -5.79 -7.31 -8.40
N LEU A 111 -6.60 -8.37 -8.44
CA LEU A 111 -6.30 -9.65 -7.81
C LEU A 111 -5.06 -10.30 -8.41
N SER A 112 -4.88 -10.20 -9.72
CA SER A 112 -3.67 -10.71 -10.41
C SER A 112 -2.41 -9.97 -9.97
N SER A 113 -2.50 -8.64 -9.82
CA SER A 113 -1.39 -7.82 -9.34
C SER A 113 -1.01 -8.16 -7.90
N ILE A 114 -2.00 -8.35 -7.02
CA ILE A 114 -1.80 -8.79 -5.63
C ILE A 114 -1.15 -10.17 -5.61
N SER A 115 -1.68 -11.15 -6.36
CA SER A 115 -1.14 -12.51 -6.41
C SER A 115 0.31 -12.53 -6.90
N THR A 116 0.65 -11.70 -7.90
CA THR A 116 2.02 -11.56 -8.39
C THR A 116 2.94 -10.95 -7.32
N THR A 117 2.47 -9.95 -6.59
CA THR A 117 3.21 -9.32 -5.49
C THR A 117 3.46 -10.32 -4.36
N LEU A 118 2.44 -11.06 -3.95
CA LEU A 118 2.56 -12.08 -2.91
C LEU A 118 3.55 -13.18 -3.29
N ARG A 119 3.50 -13.66 -4.53
CA ARG A 119 4.45 -14.66 -5.03
C ARG A 119 5.89 -14.15 -4.97
N ARG A 120 6.15 -12.90 -5.39
CA ARG A 120 7.48 -12.29 -5.29
C ARG A 120 7.95 -12.18 -3.83
N MET A 121 7.07 -11.84 -2.90
CA MET A 121 7.40 -11.81 -1.48
C MET A 121 7.75 -13.20 -0.93
N VAL A 122 7.10 -14.25 -1.43
CA VAL A 122 7.47 -15.64 -1.09
C VAL A 122 8.86 -15.99 -1.67
N GLU A 123 9.14 -15.62 -2.91
CA GLU A 123 10.44 -15.82 -3.56
C GLU A 123 11.57 -15.07 -2.82
N MET A 124 11.28 -13.89 -2.29
CA MET A 124 12.22 -13.10 -1.47
C MET A 124 12.34 -13.60 -0.02
N GLY A 125 11.54 -14.58 0.38
CA GLY A 125 11.55 -15.12 1.74
C GLY A 125 10.87 -14.25 2.79
N GLU A 126 10.11 -13.22 2.40
CA GLU A 126 9.31 -12.39 3.32
C GLU A 126 8.06 -13.13 3.80
N LEU A 127 7.45 -13.91 2.92
CA LEU A 127 6.27 -14.71 3.19
C LEU A 127 6.53 -16.20 2.93
N LYS A 128 5.64 -17.04 3.46
CA LYS A 128 5.52 -18.46 3.17
C LYS A 128 4.10 -18.76 2.70
N THR A 129 3.93 -19.82 1.95
CA THR A 129 2.62 -20.34 1.58
C THR A 129 2.30 -21.60 2.37
N MET A 130 1.03 -21.82 2.63
CA MET A 130 0.45 -23.07 3.05
C MET A 130 -0.95 -23.19 2.48
N ASP A 131 -1.39 -24.44 2.27
CA ASP A 131 -2.77 -24.68 1.83
C ASP A 131 -3.64 -24.96 3.05
N ASP A 132 -4.87 -24.47 3.02
CA ASP A 132 -5.86 -24.80 4.03
C ASP A 132 -6.49 -26.19 3.76
N GLU A 133 -7.44 -26.59 4.60
CA GLU A 133 -8.15 -27.88 4.47
C GLU A 133 -8.97 -27.98 3.17
N GLU A 134 -9.26 -26.86 2.53
CA GLU A 134 -10.02 -26.74 1.27
C GLU A 134 -9.10 -26.59 0.03
N GLY A 135 -7.76 -26.64 0.24
CA GLY A 135 -6.77 -26.47 -0.83
C GLY A 135 -6.60 -25.02 -1.29
N VAL A 136 -7.03 -24.05 -0.49
CA VAL A 136 -6.83 -22.63 -0.79
C VAL A 136 -5.47 -22.17 -0.28
N THR A 137 -4.68 -21.55 -1.15
CA THR A 137 -3.36 -21.03 -0.78
C THR A 137 -3.48 -19.83 0.16
N ILE A 138 -2.86 -19.93 1.32
CA ILE A 138 -2.76 -18.93 2.36
C ILE A 138 -1.33 -18.44 2.45
N TYR A 139 -1.17 -17.14 2.55
CA TYR A 139 0.11 -16.46 2.75
C TYR A 139 0.27 -16.09 4.24
N ILE A 140 1.43 -16.35 4.80
CA ILE A 140 1.81 -16.06 6.19
C ILE A 140 3.20 -15.44 6.23
N ARG A 141 3.52 -14.72 7.31
CA ARG A 141 4.88 -14.20 7.51
C ARG A 141 5.90 -15.33 7.61
N ALA A 142 7.08 -15.13 7.03
CA ALA A 142 8.14 -16.14 7.00
C ALA A 142 8.78 -16.38 8.38
N ASP A 143 8.79 -15.38 9.26
CA ASP A 143 9.30 -15.45 10.64
C ASP A 143 8.37 -16.17 11.61
N ARG A 144 7.14 -16.45 11.18
CA ARG A 144 6.18 -17.19 12.00
C ARG A 144 6.58 -18.66 12.12
N PRO A 145 6.63 -19.23 13.35
CA PRO A 145 6.92 -20.64 13.54
C PRO A 145 5.87 -21.52 12.85
N ARG A 146 6.30 -22.62 12.25
CA ARG A 146 5.41 -23.60 11.56
C ARG A 146 4.52 -24.30 12.61
N ARG A 147 3.40 -23.72 12.97
CA ARG A 147 2.32 -24.42 13.70
C ARG A 147 1.08 -24.49 12.80
N LYS A 148 0.24 -25.50 13.01
CA LYS A 148 -1.06 -25.58 12.30
C LYS A 148 -1.84 -24.30 12.60
N ILE A 149 -2.18 -23.54 11.56
CA ILE A 149 -3.04 -22.37 11.68
C ILE A 149 -4.45 -22.87 12.01
N LYS A 150 -5.01 -22.38 13.12
CA LYS A 150 -6.41 -22.68 13.44
C LYS A 150 -7.31 -21.95 12.46
N LYS A 151 -8.46 -22.55 12.12
CA LYS A 151 -9.47 -21.98 11.21
C LYS A 151 -9.86 -20.52 11.57
N THR A 152 -9.79 -20.18 12.86
CA THR A 152 -10.03 -18.84 13.40
C THR A 152 -8.90 -17.83 13.11
N GLU A 153 -7.72 -18.28 12.67
CA GLU A 153 -6.56 -17.44 12.36
C GLU A 153 -6.44 -17.18 10.84
N ILE A 154 -7.42 -17.65 10.04
CA ILE A 154 -7.50 -17.40 8.61
C ILE A 154 -8.54 -16.33 8.38
N MET A 155 -8.10 -15.16 7.95
CA MET A 155 -9.02 -14.13 7.43
C MET A 155 -9.35 -14.45 5.97
N ARG A 156 -10.63 -14.58 5.68
CA ARG A 156 -11.18 -14.83 4.32
C ARG A 156 -11.89 -13.61 3.78
#